data_8480c9b5456704b54adccd4b887477b8
#
_entry.id   8480c9b5456704b54adccd4b887477b8
#
_cell.length_a   1.000
_cell.length_b   1.000
_cell.length_c   1.000
_cell.angle_alpha   90.00
_cell.angle_beta   90.00
_cell.angle_gamma   90.00
#
_symmetry.space_group_name_H-M   'P 1'
#
loop_
_entity.id
_entity.type
_entity.pdbx_description
1 polymer ?
#
loop_
_entity_poly.entity_id
_entity_poly.type
_entity_poly.pdbx_seq_one_letter_code
_entity_poly.pdbx_strand_id
1 'polypeptide(L)' 'MSALPPLGYQKVEGIAKTILDSLKAQGGYAAVHDKSEPELIYSLFRCSKKAFKQAIGALYKKKIINIEPEGIRLIDKE' A
#
# COMPACT_ATOMS: atom_id res chain seq x y z
N MET A 1 -2.76 23.80 -4.48
CA MET A 1 -2.57 23.42 -4.63
C MET A 1 -1.93 22.68 -4.82
N SER A 2 -1.76 22.27 -4.97
CA SER A 2 -1.13 21.52 -4.91
C SER A 2 -0.25 21.20 -5.82
N ALA A 3 0.92 21.10 -5.68
CA ALA A 3 1.85 20.75 -6.64
C ALA A 3 1.70 19.30 -6.94
N LEU A 4 1.58 19.00 -8.17
CA LEU A 4 1.50 17.63 -8.59
C LEU A 4 2.90 17.07 -8.69
N PRO A 5 3.10 15.86 -8.22
CA PRO A 5 4.39 15.22 -8.38
C PRO A 5 4.67 14.93 -9.85
N PRO A 6 5.92 14.86 -10.21
CA PRO A 6 6.26 14.50 -11.57
C PRO A 6 5.76 13.11 -11.90
N LEU A 7 5.40 12.93 -13.14
CA LEU A 7 4.95 11.62 -13.55
C LEU A 7 6.08 10.62 -13.47
N GLY A 8 5.75 9.43 -13.05
CA GLY A 8 6.73 8.37 -12.98
C GLY A 8 7.61 8.43 -11.76
N TYR A 9 7.40 9.40 -10.90
CA TYR A 9 8.21 9.53 -9.72
C TYR A 9 7.37 9.22 -8.50
N GLN A 10 7.62 8.11 -7.88
CA GLN A 10 6.85 7.71 -6.71
C GLN A 10 7.79 7.29 -5.62
N LYS A 11 7.62 7.88 -4.47
CA LYS A 11 8.40 7.47 -3.32
C LYS A 11 7.61 6.46 -2.53
N VAL A 12 8.34 5.67 -1.76
CA VAL A 12 7.70 4.67 -0.92
C VAL A 12 6.68 5.31 0.00
N GLU A 13 6.98 6.51 0.49
CA GLU A 13 6.04 7.19 1.36
C GLU A 13 4.71 7.49 0.68
N GLY A 14 4.78 7.91 -0.57
CA GLY A 14 3.56 8.17 -1.32
C GLY A 14 2.77 6.92 -1.57
N ILE A 15 3.46 5.84 -1.88
CA ILE A 15 2.81 4.56 -2.10
C ILE A 15 2.18 4.07 -0.80
N ALA A 16 2.88 4.22 0.30
CA ALA A 16 2.36 3.79 1.60
C ALA A 16 1.07 4.53 1.92
N LYS A 17 1.02 5.82 1.63
CA LYS A 17 -0.19 6.57 1.89
C LYS A 17 -1.33 6.08 1.01
N THR A 18 -1.05 5.81 -0.25
CA THR A 18 -2.07 5.27 -1.15
C THR A 18 -2.62 3.97 -0.62
N ILE A 19 -1.74 3.11 -0.12
CA ILE A 19 -2.17 1.84 0.44
C ILE A 19 -3.06 2.05 1.66
N LEU A 20 -2.67 2.97 2.53
CA LEU A 20 -3.47 3.24 3.71
C LEU A 20 -4.84 3.79 3.35
N ASP A 21 -4.89 4.70 2.38
CA ASP A 21 -6.16 5.24 1.94
C ASP A 21 -7.05 4.15 1.38
N SER A 22 -6.46 3.23 0.62
CA SER A 22 -7.21 2.13 0.06
C SER A 22 -7.74 1.22 1.16
N LEU A 23 -6.92 0.94 2.17
CA LEU A 23 -7.36 0.11 3.28
C LEU A 23 -8.52 0.76 4.02
N LYS A 24 -8.41 2.06 4.27
CA LYS A 24 -9.48 2.76 4.96
C LYS A 24 -10.77 2.72 4.16
N ALA A 25 -10.66 2.84 2.87
CA ALA A 25 -11.84 2.80 2.02
C ALA A 25 -12.49 1.43 2.00
N GLN A 26 -11.70 0.39 2.28
CA GLN A 26 -12.22 -0.96 2.25
C GLN A 26 -12.48 -1.54 3.64
N GLY A 27 -12.55 -0.69 4.62
CA GLY A 27 -12.86 -1.15 5.96
C GLY A 27 -11.66 -1.69 6.72
N GLY A 28 -10.45 -1.40 6.26
CA GLY A 28 -9.25 -1.78 6.97
C GLY A 28 -8.64 -3.09 6.51
N TYR A 29 -9.10 -3.65 5.42
CA TYR A 29 -8.57 -4.91 4.92
C TYR A 29 -8.54 -4.88 3.40
N ALA A 30 -7.46 -5.39 2.83
CA ALA A 30 -7.36 -5.52 1.39
C ALA A 30 -6.85 -6.92 1.07
N ALA A 31 -7.53 -7.60 0.17
CA ALA A 31 -7.17 -8.95 -0.21
C ALA A 31 -6.04 -8.92 -1.23
N VAL A 32 -4.94 -8.27 -0.87
CA VAL A 32 -3.79 -8.15 -1.75
C VAL A 32 -2.54 -8.20 -0.87
N HIS A 33 -1.53 -8.87 -1.35
CA HIS A 33 -0.29 -9.02 -0.59
C HIS A 33 0.88 -9.05 -1.57
N ASP A 34 2.08 -9.26 -1.03
CA ASP A 34 3.27 -9.18 -1.86
C ASP A 34 3.35 -10.31 -2.88
N LYS A 35 2.53 -11.32 -2.74
CA LYS A 35 2.50 -12.41 -3.71
C LYS A 35 1.38 -12.25 -4.72
N SER A 36 0.62 -11.20 -4.62
CA SER A 36 -0.43 -10.95 -5.60
C SER A 36 0.19 -10.62 -6.96
N GLU A 37 -0.61 -10.75 -7.99
CA GLU A 37 -0.10 -10.51 -9.34
C GLU A 37 0.29 -9.05 -9.50
N PRO A 38 1.36 -8.77 -10.22
CA PRO A 38 1.77 -7.38 -10.39
C PRO A 38 0.71 -6.53 -11.06
N GLU A 39 -0.07 -7.11 -11.95
CA GLU A 39 -1.11 -6.35 -12.61
C GLU A 39 -2.17 -5.90 -11.62
N LEU A 40 -2.52 -6.76 -10.69
CA LEU A 40 -3.49 -6.40 -9.67
C LEU A 40 -2.95 -5.29 -8.79
N ILE A 41 -1.71 -5.41 -8.38
CA ILE A 41 -1.10 -4.41 -7.53
C ILE A 41 -1.05 -3.06 -8.25
N TYR A 42 -0.66 -3.07 -9.51
CA TYR A 42 -0.59 -1.85 -10.27
C TYR A 42 -1.98 -1.22 -10.44
N SER A 43 -2.95 -2.08 -10.69
CA SER A 43 -4.32 -1.60 -10.87
C SER A 43 -4.85 -0.93 -9.60
N LEU A 44 -4.51 -1.47 -8.45
CA LEU A 44 -5.01 -0.95 -7.19
C LEU A 44 -4.23 0.26 -6.70
N PHE A 45 -2.92 0.20 -6.82
CA PHE A 45 -2.07 1.21 -6.20
C PHE A 45 -1.21 1.98 -7.18
N ARG A 46 -1.24 1.62 -8.44
CA ARG A 46 -0.45 2.31 -9.47
C ARG A 46 1.03 2.27 -9.20
N CYS A 47 1.49 1.17 -8.65
CA CYS A 47 2.91 0.99 -8.39
C CYS A 47 3.32 -0.43 -8.74
N SER A 48 4.62 -0.64 -8.87
CA SER A 48 5.13 -1.96 -9.17
C SER A 48 5.04 -2.85 -7.94
N LYS A 49 5.13 -4.15 -8.17
CA LYS A 49 5.11 -5.10 -7.08
C LYS A 49 6.27 -4.87 -6.13
N LYS A 50 7.42 -4.52 -6.68
CA LYS A 50 8.59 -4.27 -5.86
C LYS A 50 8.37 -3.07 -4.94
N ALA A 51 7.81 -2.00 -5.49
CA ALA A 51 7.54 -0.82 -4.69
C ALA A 51 6.46 -1.11 -3.66
N PHE A 52 5.47 -1.91 -4.04
CA PHE A 52 4.42 -2.29 -3.12
C PHE A 52 5.00 -3.06 -1.93
N LYS A 53 5.89 -4.01 -2.20
CA LYS A 53 6.51 -4.77 -1.12
C LYS A 53 7.28 -3.86 -0.18
N GLN A 54 8.01 -2.91 -0.74
CA GLN A 54 8.76 -1.99 0.11
C GLN A 54 7.83 -1.14 0.98
N ALA A 55 6.73 -0.71 0.39
CA ALA A 55 5.80 0.15 1.12
C ALA A 55 5.12 -0.62 2.26
N ILE A 56 4.62 -1.82 1.98
CA ILE A 56 3.97 -2.58 3.04
C ILE A 56 4.97 -3.00 4.11
N GLY A 57 6.22 -3.26 3.71
CA GLY A 57 7.25 -3.56 4.69
C GLY A 57 7.49 -2.41 5.63
N ALA A 58 7.52 -1.20 5.11
CA ALA A 58 7.70 -0.02 5.94
C ALA A 58 6.52 0.18 6.88
N LEU A 59 5.31 0.00 6.36
CA LEU A 59 4.12 0.14 7.19
C LEU A 59 4.06 -0.94 8.26
N TYR A 60 4.47 -2.14 7.92
CA TYR A 60 4.49 -3.23 8.87
C TYR A 60 5.48 -2.95 9.99
N LYS A 61 6.64 -2.40 9.64
CA LYS A 61 7.63 -2.07 10.63
C LYS A 61 7.11 -1.01 11.60
N LYS A 62 6.32 -0.10 11.10
CA LYS A 62 5.74 0.94 11.94
C LYS A 62 4.50 0.46 12.67
N LYS A 63 4.13 -0.79 12.47
CA LYS A 63 2.96 -1.39 13.09
C LYS A 63 1.68 -0.68 12.71
N ILE A 64 1.65 -0.16 11.49
CA ILE A 64 0.46 0.48 10.98
C ILE A 64 -0.44 -0.54 10.30
N ILE A 65 0.16 -1.56 9.69
CA ILE A 65 -0.60 -2.63 9.09
C ILE A 65 -0.02 -3.97 9.51
N ASN A 66 -0.84 -5.00 9.33
CA ASN A 66 -0.41 -6.37 9.55
C ASN A 66 -0.43 -7.08 8.20
N ILE A 67 0.58 -7.90 7.95
CA ILE A 67 0.66 -8.64 6.70
C ILE A 67 0.18 -10.05 6.97
N GLU A 68 -0.90 -10.42 6.30
CA GLU A 68 -1.50 -11.74 6.47
C GLU A 68 -1.37 -12.56 5.20
N PRO A 69 -1.48 -13.88 5.30
CA PRO A 69 -1.35 -14.71 4.11
C PRO A 69 -2.37 -14.38 3.02
N GLU A 70 -3.52 -13.88 3.42
CA GLU A 70 -4.58 -13.57 2.47
C GLU A 70 -4.62 -12.12 2.05
N GLY A 71 -3.87 -11.25 2.72
CA GLY A 71 -3.90 -9.85 2.38
C GLY A 71 -3.22 -9.02 3.43
N ILE A 72 -3.57 -7.75 3.48
CA ILE A 72 -3.02 -6.86 4.48
C ILE A 72 -4.17 -6.22 5.24
N ARG A 73 -3.93 -5.98 6.51
CA ARG A 73 -4.96 -5.44 7.39
C ARG A 73 -4.45 -4.19 8.09
N LEU A 74 -5.27 -3.19 8.13
CA LEU A 74 -4.92 -1.96 8.82
C LEU A 74 -5.04 -2.16 10.32
N ILE A 75 -4.01 -1.78 11.04
CA ILE A 75 -4.04 -1.86 12.49
C ILE A 75 -4.48 -0.51 13.01
N ASP A 76 -5.64 -0.48 13.58
CA ASP A 76 -6.19 0.78 14.08
C ASP A 76 -5.67 1.01 15.47
N LYS A 77 -4.61 1.77 15.61
CA LYS A 77 -4.11 2.02 16.80
C LYS A 77 -4.45 3.26 17.22
N GLU A 78 -5.10 3.75 17.73
CA GLU A 78 -5.51 4.99 18.02
C GLU A 78 -5.31 5.31 19.10
#